data_602b901571d26a095c38bba7e65b10a1
#
_entry.id   602b901571d26a095c38bba7e65b10a1
#
_cell.length_a   1.000
_cell.length_b   1.000
_cell.length_c   1.000
_cell.angle_alpha   90.00
_cell.angle_beta   90.00
_cell.angle_gamma   90.00
#
_symmetry.space_group_name_H-M   'P 1'
#
loop_
_entity.id
_entity.type
_entity.pdbx_description
1 polymer ?
#
loop_
_entity_poly.entity_id
_entity_poly.type
_entity_poly.pdbx_seq_one_letter_code
_entity_poly.pdbx_strand_id
1 'polypeptide(L)'
;MLYKLKENKLESIAFEDFGSIGRKEKELESIFAQNLEMIYGEYGILFPISQERQGQGQPDLCALDKEGNLIIFEFKRSDVPEGTTNQIMRYTEIYGQKSYDDLNFIYKNYISKKDGQVNMELVDAHREAFALEEPLKLEYFNRKQKMIIIGSSMDHKLAKTVDYWKSKGISIDFIPYRLFEIQGEYYLEYFAKPYDYVLNVGNVRGILFDTNLTYDTDAIWDMFKGNKISAYDERSRCVGYFNKNDYVFYYHKGYGVVAAGRICDNKPHTNKGEAYRKVEFLTPKPECKKDLRGVAPSELFRLLGKGFYYASTVKRPYLDKEESERLVDRLKEKYQSK
;
A
#
# COMPACT_ATOMS: atom_id res chain seq x y z
N MET A 1 4.61 -10.37 2.34
CA MET A 1 6.08 -10.21 2.49
C MET A 1 6.74 -11.52 2.11
N LEU A 2 7.73 -11.46 1.22
CA LEU A 2 8.45 -12.65 0.75
C LEU A 2 9.77 -12.79 1.51
N TYR A 3 10.10 -14.01 1.92
CA TYR A 3 11.32 -14.32 2.64
C TYR A 3 12.04 -15.49 1.97
N LYS A 4 13.36 -15.36 1.83
CA LYS A 4 14.23 -16.47 1.48
C LYS A 4 14.52 -17.28 2.75
N LEU A 5 14.21 -18.57 2.71
CA LEU A 5 14.60 -19.49 3.78
C LEU A 5 16.04 -19.98 3.53
N LYS A 6 16.92 -19.70 4.47
CA LYS A 6 18.31 -20.15 4.45
C LYS A 6 18.63 -20.84 5.77
N GLU A 7 18.73 -22.15 5.72
CA GLU A 7 18.80 -22.99 6.93
C GLU A 7 17.59 -22.68 7.84
N ASN A 8 17.83 -22.22 9.08
CA ASN A 8 16.79 -21.81 10.04
C ASN A 8 16.58 -20.29 10.12
N LYS A 9 17.04 -19.53 9.11
CA LYS A 9 16.93 -18.06 9.07
C LYS A 9 16.06 -17.61 7.93
N LEU A 10 15.27 -16.54 8.17
CA LEU A 10 14.50 -15.85 7.16
C LEU A 10 15.24 -14.56 6.76
N GLU A 11 15.56 -14.44 5.49
CA GLU A 11 16.07 -13.22 4.89
C GLU A 11 14.93 -12.56 4.11
N SER A 12 14.58 -11.32 4.45
CA SER A 12 13.50 -10.60 3.74
C SER A 12 13.95 -10.24 2.33
N ILE A 13 13.10 -10.53 1.34
CA ILE A 13 13.28 -10.07 -0.03
C ILE A 13 12.53 -8.76 -0.15
N ALA A 14 13.23 -7.68 -0.51
CA ALA A 14 12.61 -6.39 -0.79
C ALA A 14 11.70 -6.53 -2.01
N PHE A 15 10.59 -5.81 -2.00
CA PHE A 15 9.74 -5.70 -3.17
C PHE A 15 10.02 -4.39 -3.91
N GLU A 16 9.78 -4.43 -5.19
CA GLU A 16 9.91 -3.35 -6.14
C GLU A 16 8.53 -3.01 -6.74
N ASP A 17 8.48 -1.91 -7.46
CA ASP A 17 7.34 -1.56 -8.32
C ASP A 17 7.83 -1.22 -9.74
N PHE A 18 6.92 -1.01 -10.68
CA PHE A 18 7.27 -0.69 -12.06
C PHE A 18 8.06 0.62 -12.18
N GLY A 19 7.81 1.58 -11.28
CA GLY A 19 8.55 2.84 -11.26
C GLY A 19 9.99 2.68 -10.80
N SER A 20 10.22 1.90 -9.74
CA SER A 20 11.55 1.68 -9.17
C SER A 20 12.49 0.92 -10.14
N ILE A 21 11.94 0.00 -10.94
CA ILE A 21 12.68 -0.73 -11.98
C ILE A 21 12.72 -0.01 -13.35
N GLY A 22 12.25 1.25 -13.40
CA GLY A 22 12.31 2.08 -14.60
C GLY A 22 11.31 1.72 -15.72
N ARG A 23 10.34 0.84 -15.45
CA ARG A 23 9.32 0.45 -16.43
C ARG A 23 8.17 1.45 -16.48
N LYS A 24 7.46 1.47 -17.61
CA LYS A 24 6.35 2.40 -17.86
C LYS A 24 5.03 1.87 -17.32
N GLU A 25 4.12 2.77 -16.95
CA GLU A 25 2.74 2.46 -16.56
C GLU A 25 2.01 1.66 -17.66
N LYS A 26 2.24 2.04 -18.91
CA LYS A 26 1.68 1.35 -20.09
C LYS A 26 2.07 -0.13 -20.22
N GLU A 27 3.23 -0.50 -19.71
CA GLU A 27 3.64 -1.92 -19.69
C GLU A 27 2.83 -2.70 -18.65
N LEU A 28 2.59 -2.11 -17.46
CA LEU A 28 1.73 -2.68 -16.43
C LEU A 28 0.31 -2.90 -16.97
N GLU A 29 -0.29 -1.86 -17.56
CA GLU A 29 -1.61 -1.95 -18.19
C GLU A 29 -1.68 -3.07 -19.25
N SER A 30 -0.64 -3.19 -20.10
CA SER A 30 -0.60 -4.19 -21.15
C SER A 30 -0.49 -5.62 -20.60
N ILE A 31 0.28 -5.81 -19.54
CA ILE A 31 0.38 -7.10 -18.84
C ILE A 31 -0.99 -7.49 -18.28
N PHE A 32 -1.68 -6.55 -17.64
CA PHE A 32 -3.02 -6.84 -17.09
C PHE A 32 -4.05 -7.09 -18.20
N ALA A 33 -4.08 -6.27 -19.25
CA ALA A 33 -5.02 -6.43 -20.36
C ALA A 33 -4.86 -7.77 -21.10
N GLN A 34 -3.63 -8.30 -21.17
CA GLN A 34 -3.34 -9.59 -21.81
C GLN A 34 -3.59 -10.81 -20.92
N ASN A 35 -3.62 -10.62 -19.60
CA ASN A 35 -3.67 -11.69 -18.63
C ASN A 35 -4.87 -11.57 -17.67
N LEU A 36 -5.91 -10.81 -18.03
CA LEU A 36 -7.08 -10.59 -17.17
C LEU A 36 -7.74 -11.88 -16.70
N GLU A 37 -7.89 -12.85 -17.60
CA GLU A 37 -8.46 -14.15 -17.27
C GLU A 37 -7.63 -14.89 -16.22
N MET A 38 -6.31 -14.92 -16.36
CA MET A 38 -5.41 -15.54 -15.40
C MET A 38 -5.42 -14.81 -14.04
N ILE A 39 -5.42 -13.48 -14.07
CA ILE A 39 -5.32 -12.64 -12.87
C ILE A 39 -6.62 -12.70 -12.06
N TYR A 40 -7.77 -12.73 -12.72
CA TYR A 40 -9.09 -12.69 -12.08
C TYR A 40 -9.81 -14.03 -12.05
N GLY A 41 -9.27 -15.09 -12.63
CA GLY A 41 -9.95 -16.38 -12.78
C GLY A 41 -10.52 -16.97 -11.49
N GLU A 42 -9.89 -16.72 -10.33
CA GLU A 42 -10.41 -17.13 -9.01
C GLU A 42 -11.54 -16.22 -8.48
N TYR A 43 -11.66 -15.00 -8.99
CA TYR A 43 -12.60 -13.96 -8.51
C TYR A 43 -13.73 -13.67 -9.51
N GLY A 44 -13.73 -14.35 -10.64
CA GLY A 44 -14.62 -14.16 -11.77
C GLY A 44 -13.88 -13.66 -13.01
N ILE A 45 -14.16 -14.30 -14.14
CA ILE A 45 -13.58 -13.93 -15.44
C ILE A 45 -13.99 -12.49 -15.78
N LEU A 46 -13.06 -11.71 -16.34
CA LEU A 46 -13.30 -10.38 -16.86
C LEU A 46 -12.95 -10.34 -18.34
N PHE A 47 -13.83 -9.76 -19.14
CA PHE A 47 -13.71 -9.66 -20.59
C PHE A 47 -13.29 -8.24 -21.00
N PRO A 48 -12.05 -8.02 -21.49
CA PRO A 48 -11.57 -6.69 -21.86
C PRO A 48 -12.24 -6.16 -23.11
N ILE A 49 -12.70 -4.91 -23.07
CA ILE A 49 -13.39 -4.25 -24.19
C ILE A 49 -12.69 -2.98 -24.70
N SER A 50 -11.79 -2.40 -23.91
CA SER A 50 -10.95 -1.29 -24.35
C SER A 50 -9.69 -1.16 -23.52
N GLN A 51 -8.63 -0.64 -24.12
CA GLN A 51 -7.40 -0.23 -23.47
C GLN A 51 -7.00 1.15 -23.99
N GLU A 52 -6.60 2.06 -23.07
CA GLU A 52 -6.21 3.42 -23.44
C GLU A 52 -5.04 3.44 -24.42
N ARG A 53 -5.07 4.42 -25.33
CA ARG A 53 -3.91 4.86 -26.09
C ARG A 53 -3.38 6.15 -25.47
N GLN A 54 -2.08 6.30 -25.42
CA GLN A 54 -1.42 7.47 -24.82
C GLN A 54 -2.11 8.79 -25.18
N GLY A 55 -2.49 9.55 -24.14
CA GLY A 55 -2.90 10.95 -24.27
C GLY A 55 -4.37 11.22 -24.58
N GLN A 56 -5.27 10.25 -24.48
CA GLN A 56 -6.69 10.45 -24.83
C GLN A 56 -7.64 10.74 -23.66
N GLY A 57 -7.17 10.77 -22.42
CA GLY A 57 -8.04 11.04 -21.26
C GLY A 57 -9.16 10.02 -21.10
N GLN A 58 -8.86 8.76 -21.34
CA GLN A 58 -9.75 7.59 -21.24
C GLN A 58 -9.30 6.71 -20.09
N PRO A 59 -10.15 5.79 -19.59
CA PRO A 59 -9.71 4.77 -18.66
C PRO A 59 -8.58 3.92 -19.24
N ASP A 60 -7.62 3.56 -18.42
CA ASP A 60 -6.49 2.72 -18.82
C ASP A 60 -6.94 1.38 -19.42
N LEU A 61 -7.98 0.77 -18.80
CA LEU A 61 -8.59 -0.46 -19.26
C LEU A 61 -10.07 -0.50 -18.86
N CYS A 62 -10.92 -0.99 -19.76
CA CYS A 62 -12.29 -1.36 -19.45
C CYS A 62 -12.54 -2.83 -19.75
N ALA A 63 -13.31 -3.48 -18.88
CA ALA A 63 -13.74 -4.86 -19.05
C ALA A 63 -15.21 -5.02 -18.68
N LEU A 64 -15.81 -6.14 -19.06
CA LEU A 64 -17.15 -6.56 -18.63
C LEU A 64 -17.04 -7.78 -17.72
N ASP A 65 -17.92 -7.87 -16.72
CA ASP A 65 -18.16 -9.10 -15.99
C ASP A 65 -19.23 -9.97 -16.67
N LYS A 66 -19.49 -11.15 -16.11
CA LYS A 66 -20.47 -12.11 -16.64
C LYS A 66 -21.89 -11.54 -16.74
N GLU A 67 -22.24 -10.61 -15.87
CA GLU A 67 -23.54 -9.95 -15.83
C GLU A 67 -23.65 -8.74 -16.78
N GLY A 68 -22.57 -8.40 -17.51
CA GLY A 68 -22.49 -7.26 -18.42
C GLY A 68 -22.18 -5.92 -17.72
N ASN A 69 -21.84 -5.94 -16.42
CA ASN A 69 -21.44 -4.73 -15.73
C ASN A 69 -20.07 -4.26 -16.21
N LEU A 70 -19.86 -2.94 -16.22
CA LEU A 70 -18.63 -2.32 -16.68
C LEU A 70 -17.62 -2.19 -15.54
N ILE A 71 -16.43 -2.73 -15.73
CA ILE A 71 -15.30 -2.60 -14.82
C ILE A 71 -14.30 -1.62 -15.43
N ILE A 72 -13.99 -0.56 -14.69
CA ILE A 72 -13.07 0.49 -15.09
C ILE A 72 -11.81 0.39 -14.24
N PHE A 73 -10.67 0.33 -14.89
CA PHE A 73 -9.36 0.22 -14.25
C PHE A 73 -8.57 1.52 -14.41
N GLU A 74 -7.89 1.89 -13.36
CA GLU A 74 -6.85 2.92 -13.35
C GLU A 74 -5.58 2.32 -12.76
N PHE A 75 -4.49 2.38 -13.51
CA PHE A 75 -3.20 1.83 -13.11
C PHE A 75 -2.25 2.92 -12.67
N LYS A 76 -1.43 2.60 -11.68
CA LYS A 76 -0.27 3.41 -11.29
C LYS A 76 0.94 2.51 -11.14
N ARG A 77 2.02 2.90 -11.80
CA ARG A 77 3.29 2.14 -11.81
C ARG A 77 4.00 2.11 -10.46
N SER A 78 3.61 2.98 -9.54
CA SER A 78 4.17 3.14 -8.20
C SER A 78 3.04 3.42 -7.19
N ASP A 79 3.33 4.14 -6.13
CA ASP A 79 2.34 4.59 -5.15
C ASP A 79 1.21 5.40 -5.82
N VAL A 80 -0.02 5.14 -5.40
CA VAL A 80 -1.20 5.75 -5.99
C VAL A 80 -1.44 7.15 -5.42
N PRO A 81 -1.42 8.21 -6.25
CA PRO A 81 -1.69 9.58 -5.81
C PRO A 81 -3.14 9.77 -5.34
N GLU A 82 -3.36 10.66 -4.37
CA GLU A 82 -4.68 11.00 -3.82
C GLU A 82 -5.72 11.38 -4.90
N GLY A 83 -5.30 12.07 -5.97
CA GLY A 83 -6.17 12.48 -7.07
C GLY A 83 -6.71 11.35 -7.95
N THR A 84 -6.19 10.12 -7.82
CA THR A 84 -6.59 8.98 -8.67
C THR A 84 -8.06 8.60 -8.48
N THR A 85 -8.61 8.75 -7.26
CA THR A 85 -10.05 8.50 -7.02
C THR A 85 -10.93 9.44 -7.84
N ASN A 86 -10.58 10.71 -7.93
CA ASN A 86 -11.34 11.69 -8.74
C ASN A 86 -11.22 11.37 -10.24
N GLN A 87 -10.06 10.93 -10.67
CA GLN A 87 -9.81 10.53 -12.06
C GLN A 87 -10.70 9.35 -12.45
N ILE A 88 -10.67 8.26 -11.69
CA ILE A 88 -11.46 7.07 -12.01
C ILE A 88 -12.97 7.31 -11.86
N MET A 89 -13.41 8.15 -10.91
CA MET A 89 -14.82 8.55 -10.78
C MET A 89 -15.30 9.32 -12.01
N ARG A 90 -14.49 10.25 -12.52
CA ARG A 90 -14.80 10.98 -13.74
C ARG A 90 -14.93 10.06 -14.95
N TYR A 91 -14.03 9.10 -15.08
CA TYR A 91 -14.13 8.10 -16.14
C TYR A 91 -15.38 7.23 -16.00
N THR A 92 -15.73 6.86 -14.76
CA THR A 92 -16.92 6.07 -14.48
C THR A 92 -18.20 6.85 -14.81
N GLU A 93 -18.26 8.15 -14.52
CA GLU A 93 -19.36 9.01 -14.93
C GLU A 93 -19.53 9.03 -16.46
N ILE A 94 -18.44 9.25 -17.21
CA ILE A 94 -18.47 9.32 -18.67
C ILE A 94 -18.84 7.97 -19.31
N TYR A 95 -18.21 6.90 -18.83
CA TYR A 95 -18.41 5.57 -19.43
C TYR A 95 -19.69 4.90 -18.94
N GLY A 96 -20.15 5.21 -17.73
CA GLY A 96 -21.41 4.74 -17.19
C GLY A 96 -22.65 5.22 -17.94
N GLN A 97 -22.52 6.32 -18.70
CA GLN A 97 -23.59 6.86 -19.56
C GLN A 97 -23.62 6.25 -20.96
N LYS A 98 -22.63 5.43 -21.32
CA LYS A 98 -22.55 4.82 -22.64
C LYS A 98 -23.61 3.73 -22.83
N SER A 99 -24.28 3.80 -23.97
CA SER A 99 -25.22 2.77 -24.42
C SER A 99 -24.47 1.47 -24.83
N TYR A 100 -25.24 0.41 -25.08
CA TYR A 100 -24.68 -0.82 -25.66
C TYR A 100 -23.98 -0.53 -27.00
N ASP A 101 -24.59 0.27 -27.86
CA ASP A 101 -24.01 0.59 -29.18
C ASP A 101 -22.67 1.32 -29.06
N ASP A 102 -22.56 2.23 -28.09
CA ASP A 102 -21.28 2.90 -27.78
C ASP A 102 -20.21 1.90 -27.32
N LEU A 103 -20.58 0.97 -26.41
CA LEU A 103 -19.65 -0.06 -25.95
C LEU A 103 -19.26 -1.04 -27.06
N ASN A 104 -20.21 -1.42 -27.89
CA ASN A 104 -19.96 -2.27 -29.04
C ASN A 104 -19.00 -1.60 -30.04
N PHE A 105 -19.17 -0.31 -30.30
CA PHE A 105 -18.25 0.46 -31.13
C PHE A 105 -16.84 0.53 -30.54
N ILE A 106 -16.74 0.76 -29.23
CA ILE A 106 -15.47 0.77 -28.49
C ILE A 106 -14.78 -0.59 -28.60
N TYR A 107 -15.52 -1.68 -28.35
CA TYR A 107 -15.03 -3.05 -28.45
C TYR A 107 -14.51 -3.39 -29.86
N LYS A 108 -15.30 -3.12 -30.89
CA LYS A 108 -14.89 -3.35 -32.29
C LYS A 108 -13.59 -2.61 -32.61
N ASN A 109 -13.44 -1.37 -32.17
CA ASN A 109 -12.23 -0.60 -32.37
C ASN A 109 -11.03 -1.18 -31.60
N TYR A 110 -11.26 -1.74 -30.43
CA TYR A 110 -10.22 -2.39 -29.63
C TYR A 110 -9.72 -3.68 -30.30
N ILE A 111 -10.63 -4.56 -30.68
CA ILE A 111 -10.31 -5.86 -31.30
C ILE A 111 -9.70 -5.70 -32.69
N SER A 112 -10.23 -4.82 -33.54
CA SER A 112 -9.68 -4.59 -34.87
C SER A 112 -8.20 -4.21 -34.88
N LYS A 113 -7.75 -3.61 -33.80
CA LYS A 113 -6.35 -3.19 -33.60
C LYS A 113 -5.47 -4.27 -33.01
N LYS A 114 -6.06 -5.24 -32.33
CA LYS A 114 -5.34 -6.33 -31.65
C LYS A 114 -5.17 -7.54 -32.58
N ASP A 115 -6.25 -7.96 -33.22
CA ASP A 115 -6.31 -9.24 -33.90
C ASP A 115 -6.67 -9.12 -35.42
N GLY A 116 -6.67 -7.91 -35.99
CA GLY A 116 -7.09 -7.68 -37.36
C GLY A 116 -8.62 -7.58 -37.55
N GLN A 117 -9.16 -7.92 -38.73
CA GLN A 117 -10.59 -7.80 -39.00
C GLN A 117 -11.40 -8.89 -38.26
N VAL A 118 -11.76 -8.64 -37.01
CA VAL A 118 -12.80 -9.42 -36.30
C VAL A 118 -14.10 -8.63 -36.39
N ASN A 119 -15.10 -9.20 -37.06
CA ASN A 119 -16.43 -8.57 -37.20
C ASN A 119 -17.46 -9.27 -36.29
N MET A 120 -17.13 -9.33 -34.98
CA MET A 120 -17.99 -9.92 -33.97
C MET A 120 -18.65 -8.81 -33.14
N GLU A 121 -19.96 -8.93 -32.92
CA GLU A 121 -20.67 -8.02 -32.04
C GLU A 121 -20.26 -8.27 -30.55
N LEU A 122 -20.25 -7.22 -29.76
CA LEU A 122 -19.88 -7.32 -28.32
C LEU A 122 -20.72 -8.36 -27.58
N VAL A 123 -22.02 -8.47 -27.87
CA VAL A 123 -22.92 -9.42 -27.22
C VAL A 123 -22.55 -10.87 -27.51
N ASP A 124 -22.13 -11.17 -28.73
CA ASP A 124 -21.71 -12.52 -29.12
C ASP A 124 -20.34 -12.86 -28.52
N ALA A 125 -19.41 -11.93 -28.60
CA ALA A 125 -18.10 -12.07 -27.98
C ALA A 125 -18.19 -12.27 -26.45
N HIS A 126 -19.07 -11.53 -25.80
CA HIS A 126 -19.36 -11.67 -24.37
C HIS A 126 -19.93 -13.06 -24.04
N ARG A 127 -20.93 -13.51 -24.83
CA ARG A 127 -21.50 -14.86 -24.67
C ARG A 127 -20.42 -15.93 -24.77
N GLU A 128 -19.53 -15.85 -25.75
CA GLU A 128 -18.44 -16.83 -25.94
C GLU A 128 -17.43 -16.79 -24.78
N ALA A 129 -16.99 -15.58 -24.38
CA ALA A 129 -16.01 -15.39 -23.31
C ALA A 129 -16.47 -15.99 -21.98
N PHE A 130 -17.77 -15.93 -21.70
CA PHE A 130 -18.35 -16.46 -20.45
C PHE A 130 -19.07 -17.82 -20.62
N ALA A 131 -18.97 -18.44 -21.78
CA ALA A 131 -19.64 -19.69 -22.13
C ALA A 131 -21.13 -19.69 -21.72
N LEU A 132 -21.85 -18.61 -22.06
CA LEU A 132 -23.27 -18.49 -21.76
C LEU A 132 -24.10 -19.30 -22.79
N GLU A 133 -25.15 -19.97 -22.32
CA GLU A 133 -26.09 -20.67 -23.21
C GLU A 133 -26.79 -19.70 -24.16
N GLU A 134 -27.27 -18.57 -23.62
CA GLU A 134 -27.95 -17.51 -24.36
C GLU A 134 -27.21 -16.17 -24.19
N PRO A 135 -27.21 -15.32 -25.19
CA PRO A 135 -26.61 -13.99 -25.07
C PRO A 135 -27.38 -13.13 -24.07
N LEU A 136 -26.68 -12.23 -23.38
CA LEU A 136 -27.34 -11.23 -22.52
C LEU A 136 -28.22 -10.31 -23.36
N LYS A 137 -29.35 -9.87 -22.81
CA LYS A 137 -30.12 -8.77 -23.39
C LYS A 137 -29.28 -7.50 -23.39
N LEU A 138 -29.38 -6.72 -24.47
CA LEU A 138 -28.56 -5.52 -24.64
C LEU A 138 -28.75 -4.50 -23.48
N GLU A 139 -29.92 -4.47 -22.89
CA GLU A 139 -30.24 -3.64 -21.74
C GLU A 139 -29.50 -4.01 -20.45
N TYR A 140 -28.85 -5.15 -20.38
CA TYR A 140 -28.05 -5.56 -19.21
C TYR A 140 -26.62 -5.03 -19.24
N PHE A 141 -26.13 -4.66 -20.41
CA PHE A 141 -24.79 -4.08 -20.53
C PHE A 141 -24.72 -2.71 -19.87
N ASN A 142 -23.66 -2.49 -19.09
CA ASN A 142 -23.35 -1.22 -18.41
C ASN A 142 -24.37 -0.76 -17.37
N ARG A 143 -25.18 -1.65 -16.81
CA ARG A 143 -26.15 -1.28 -15.76
C ARG A 143 -25.48 -0.83 -14.47
N LYS A 144 -24.35 -1.43 -14.15
CA LYS A 144 -23.55 -1.11 -12.99
C LYS A 144 -22.09 -0.93 -13.40
N GLN A 145 -21.40 -0.08 -12.65
CA GLN A 145 -19.99 0.17 -12.85
C GLN A 145 -19.22 -0.21 -11.58
N LYS A 146 -18.04 -0.79 -11.77
CA LYS A 146 -17.06 -1.05 -10.71
C LYS A 146 -15.75 -0.37 -11.07
N MET A 147 -15.18 0.31 -10.11
CA MET A 147 -13.90 0.98 -10.22
C MET A 147 -12.81 0.18 -9.53
N ILE A 148 -11.69 -0.03 -10.20
CA ILE A 148 -10.54 -0.74 -9.65
C ILE A 148 -9.29 0.09 -9.87
N ILE A 149 -8.68 0.50 -8.78
CA ILE A 149 -7.39 1.19 -8.80
C ILE A 149 -6.30 0.15 -8.53
N ILE A 150 -5.26 0.13 -9.35
CA ILE A 150 -4.13 -0.80 -9.23
C ILE A 150 -2.85 0.01 -9.06
N GLY A 151 -2.06 -0.31 -8.04
CA GLY A 151 -0.79 0.35 -7.76
C GLY A 151 0.05 -0.44 -6.77
N SER A 152 1.28 -0.01 -6.50
CA SER A 152 2.17 -0.73 -5.57
C SER A 152 1.74 -0.54 -4.11
N SER A 153 1.25 0.64 -3.77
CA SER A 153 0.71 0.98 -2.47
C SER A 153 -0.26 2.17 -2.56
N MET A 154 -0.96 2.43 -1.49
CA MET A 154 -1.75 3.65 -1.28
C MET A 154 -1.44 4.26 0.08
N ASP A 155 -1.49 5.58 0.16
CA ASP A 155 -1.38 6.28 1.43
C ASP A 155 -2.67 6.15 2.26
N HIS A 156 -2.57 6.56 3.52
CA HIS A 156 -3.70 6.48 4.45
C HIS A 156 -4.90 7.37 4.05
N LYS A 157 -4.66 8.49 3.35
CA LYS A 157 -5.74 9.37 2.87
C LYS A 157 -6.52 8.70 1.76
N LEU A 158 -5.81 8.13 0.78
CA LEU A 158 -6.44 7.38 -0.30
C LEU A 158 -7.21 6.17 0.23
N ALA A 159 -6.63 5.42 1.18
CA ALA A 159 -7.31 4.31 1.84
C ALA A 159 -8.64 4.74 2.49
N LYS A 160 -8.62 5.83 3.27
CA LYS A 160 -9.83 6.40 3.88
C LYS A 160 -10.86 6.86 2.83
N THR A 161 -10.40 7.43 1.73
CA THR A 161 -11.28 7.88 0.64
C THR A 161 -11.96 6.69 -0.04
N VAL A 162 -11.23 5.64 -0.35
CA VAL A 162 -11.78 4.40 -0.92
C VAL A 162 -12.79 3.77 0.05
N ASP A 163 -12.42 3.61 1.32
CA ASP A 163 -13.31 3.04 2.36
C ASP A 163 -14.57 3.89 2.56
N TYR A 164 -14.44 5.22 2.55
CA TYR A 164 -15.58 6.13 2.65
C TYR A 164 -16.56 5.90 1.49
N TRP A 165 -16.11 5.88 0.26
CA TRP A 165 -16.98 5.69 -0.90
C TRP A 165 -17.60 4.29 -0.93
N LYS A 166 -16.83 3.26 -0.56
CA LYS A 166 -17.40 1.90 -0.37
C LYS A 166 -18.52 1.89 0.66
N SER A 167 -18.35 2.59 1.79
CA SER A 167 -19.39 2.71 2.82
C SER A 167 -20.66 3.44 2.35
N LYS A 168 -20.54 4.24 1.28
CA LYS A 168 -21.66 4.92 0.61
C LYS A 168 -22.28 4.12 -0.54
N GLY A 169 -21.84 2.88 -0.74
CA GLY A 169 -22.38 1.99 -1.76
C GLY A 169 -21.73 2.18 -3.15
N ILE A 170 -20.68 2.99 -3.26
CA ILE A 170 -19.92 3.13 -4.50
C ILE A 170 -19.00 1.91 -4.64
N SER A 171 -19.07 1.24 -5.78
CA SER A 171 -18.24 0.08 -6.07
C SER A 171 -16.85 0.52 -6.51
N ILE A 172 -15.96 0.70 -5.55
CA ILE A 172 -14.54 1.09 -5.76
C ILE A 172 -13.65 0.18 -4.93
N ASP A 173 -12.57 -0.32 -5.53
CA ASP A 173 -11.56 -1.12 -4.84
C ASP A 173 -10.15 -0.65 -5.20
N PHE A 174 -9.23 -0.82 -4.26
CA PHE A 174 -7.79 -0.75 -4.52
C PHE A 174 -7.20 -2.15 -4.45
N ILE A 175 -6.43 -2.50 -5.48
CA ILE A 175 -5.76 -3.80 -5.55
C ILE A 175 -4.25 -3.56 -5.67
N PRO A 176 -3.49 -3.93 -4.66
CA PRO A 176 -2.05 -3.75 -4.66
C PRO A 176 -1.33 -4.83 -5.46
N TYR A 177 -0.23 -4.43 -6.11
CA TYR A 177 0.75 -5.36 -6.67
C TYR A 177 2.15 -5.13 -6.08
N ARG A 178 3.02 -6.12 -6.19
CA ARG A 178 4.44 -6.04 -5.86
C ARG A 178 5.26 -6.84 -6.84
N LEU A 179 6.49 -6.41 -7.06
CA LEU A 179 7.47 -7.15 -7.80
C LEU A 179 8.57 -7.62 -6.87
N PHE A 180 9.04 -8.84 -7.07
CA PHE A 180 10.21 -9.37 -6.38
C PHE A 180 11.23 -9.77 -7.43
N GLU A 181 12.48 -9.31 -7.27
CA GLU A 181 13.59 -9.78 -8.09
C GLU A 181 14.24 -10.98 -7.41
N ILE A 182 14.22 -12.12 -8.08
CA ILE A 182 14.82 -13.36 -7.60
C ILE A 182 15.71 -13.93 -8.72
N GLN A 183 17.00 -13.95 -8.50
CA GLN A 183 18.01 -14.47 -9.47
C GLN A 183 17.96 -13.77 -10.84
N GLY A 184 17.65 -12.48 -10.87
CA GLY A 184 17.55 -11.68 -12.09
C GLY A 184 16.21 -11.77 -12.82
N GLU A 185 15.23 -12.50 -12.28
CA GLU A 185 13.88 -12.59 -12.82
C GLU A 185 12.90 -11.86 -11.92
N TYR A 186 11.85 -11.27 -12.51
CA TYR A 186 10.79 -10.57 -11.79
C TYR A 186 9.55 -11.43 -11.59
N TYR A 187 9.09 -11.48 -10.35
CA TYR A 187 7.88 -12.17 -9.93
C TYR A 187 6.84 -11.14 -9.49
N LEU A 188 5.66 -11.18 -10.10
CA LEU A 188 4.54 -10.29 -9.77
C LEU A 188 3.65 -10.95 -8.71
N GLU A 189 3.53 -10.31 -7.55
CA GLU A 189 2.48 -10.62 -6.57
C GLU A 189 1.29 -9.68 -6.80
N TYR A 190 0.12 -10.23 -7.04
CA TYR A 190 -1.13 -9.51 -7.19
C TYR A 190 -2.04 -9.75 -5.99
N PHE A 191 -2.86 -8.79 -5.59
CA PHE A 191 -3.51 -8.76 -4.28
C PHE A 191 -2.51 -8.80 -3.10
N ALA A 192 -1.37 -8.17 -3.27
CA ALA A 192 -0.31 -8.17 -2.28
C ALA A 192 -0.80 -7.63 -0.92
N LYS A 193 -0.52 -8.36 0.16
CA LYS A 193 -0.85 -7.95 1.53
C LYS A 193 0.40 -7.98 2.40
N PRO A 194 0.51 -7.07 3.35
CA PRO A 194 -0.33 -5.90 3.58
C PRO A 194 -0.09 -4.84 2.48
N TYR A 195 -1.13 -4.16 2.08
CA TYR A 195 -1.10 -3.08 1.06
C TYR A 195 -0.99 -1.68 1.69
N ASP A 196 -0.75 -1.62 2.99
CA ASP A 196 -0.59 -0.39 3.73
C ASP A 196 0.71 0.32 3.29
N TYR A 197 0.59 1.58 2.90
CA TYR A 197 1.69 2.48 2.55
C TYR A 197 2.84 2.48 3.58
N VAL A 198 2.49 2.38 4.87
CA VAL A 198 3.46 2.34 5.98
C VAL A 198 4.44 1.17 5.88
N LEU A 199 4.04 0.08 5.22
CA LEU A 199 4.85 -1.12 5.06
C LEU A 199 5.68 -1.11 3.78
N ASN A 200 5.54 -0.09 2.92
CA ASN A 200 6.39 0.07 1.75
C ASN A 200 7.81 0.47 2.19
N VAL A 201 8.79 -0.33 1.79
CA VAL A 201 10.20 -0.17 2.22
C VAL A 201 10.81 1.16 1.75
N GLY A 202 10.32 1.73 0.64
CA GLY A 202 10.78 3.01 0.09
C GLY A 202 10.29 4.26 0.83
N ASN A 203 9.24 4.15 1.64
CA ASN A 203 8.61 5.29 2.28
C ASN A 203 9.20 5.58 3.66
N VAL A 204 9.18 6.87 4.05
CA VAL A 204 9.50 7.28 5.41
C VAL A 204 8.37 6.86 6.34
N ARG A 205 8.69 6.07 7.34
CA ARG A 205 7.74 5.42 8.23
C ARG A 205 8.02 5.77 9.68
N GLY A 206 7.03 5.59 10.55
CA GLY A 206 7.18 5.69 11.98
C GLY A 206 7.08 4.33 12.67
N ILE A 207 8.02 4.04 13.54
CA ILE A 207 8.10 2.78 14.27
C ILE A 207 8.06 3.05 15.76
N LEU A 208 7.05 2.49 16.43
CA LEU A 208 7.00 2.47 17.90
C LEU A 208 7.95 1.39 18.41
N PHE A 209 8.97 1.78 19.12
CA PHE A 209 10.00 0.86 19.57
C PHE A 209 10.04 0.75 21.10
N ASP A 210 9.84 -0.45 21.60
CA ASP A 210 9.87 -0.76 23.03
C ASP A 210 11.28 -0.60 23.60
N THR A 211 11.39 0.13 24.70
CA THR A 211 12.64 0.42 25.40
C THR A 211 13.06 -0.69 26.38
N ASN A 212 12.46 -1.88 26.27
CA ASN A 212 12.82 -3.10 27.02
C ASN A 212 12.68 -3.03 28.55
N LEU A 213 11.88 -2.10 29.10
CA LEU A 213 11.72 -1.92 30.57
C LEU A 213 11.48 -3.23 31.32
N THR A 214 10.83 -4.21 30.72
CA THR A 214 10.53 -5.50 31.40
C THR A 214 11.78 -6.33 31.66
N TYR A 215 12.84 -6.14 30.90
CA TYR A 215 14.08 -6.93 30.98
C TYR A 215 15.24 -6.13 31.56
N ASP A 216 15.29 -4.82 31.31
CA ASP A 216 16.33 -3.92 31.74
C ASP A 216 15.75 -2.52 31.98
N THR A 217 15.76 -2.07 33.23
CA THR A 217 15.24 -0.75 33.61
C THR A 217 16.10 0.40 33.12
N ASP A 218 17.34 0.14 32.79
CA ASP A 218 18.31 1.16 32.38
C ASP A 218 18.48 1.25 30.84
N ALA A 219 17.91 0.31 30.09
CA ALA A 219 18.03 0.25 28.64
C ALA A 219 17.62 1.56 27.93
N ILE A 220 16.59 2.25 28.41
CA ILE A 220 16.16 3.53 27.84
C ILE A 220 17.24 4.61 28.00
N TRP A 221 17.91 4.66 29.18
CA TRP A 221 18.94 5.66 29.48
C TRP A 221 20.19 5.42 28.64
N ASP A 222 20.55 4.15 28.39
CA ASP A 222 21.63 3.80 27.50
C ASP A 222 21.32 4.20 26.06
N MET A 223 20.09 3.97 25.60
CA MET A 223 19.63 4.42 24.28
C MET A 223 19.68 5.96 24.15
N PHE A 224 19.24 6.69 25.17
CA PHE A 224 19.27 8.14 25.15
C PHE A 224 20.70 8.70 25.21
N LYS A 225 21.55 8.15 26.10
CA LYS A 225 22.95 8.55 26.21
C LYS A 225 23.74 8.26 24.93
N GLY A 226 23.48 7.11 24.31
CA GLY A 226 24.15 6.69 23.07
C GLY A 226 23.58 7.29 21.79
N ASN A 227 22.53 8.10 21.85
CA ASN A 227 21.78 8.57 20.69
C ASN A 227 21.46 7.41 19.71
N LYS A 228 20.88 6.35 20.24
CA LYS A 228 20.64 5.11 19.51
C LYS A 228 19.28 4.53 19.84
N ILE A 229 18.80 3.66 18.99
CA ILE A 229 17.76 2.69 19.29
C ILE A 229 18.37 1.31 19.19
N SER A 230 18.17 0.45 20.17
CA SER A 230 18.87 -0.82 20.25
C SER A 230 17.98 -1.98 20.68
N ALA A 231 18.35 -3.18 20.24
CA ALA A 231 17.77 -4.44 20.68
C ALA A 231 18.87 -5.50 20.82
N TYR A 232 18.59 -6.50 21.65
CA TYR A 232 19.55 -7.53 22.04
C TYR A 232 19.07 -8.90 21.60
N ASP A 233 20.01 -9.83 21.42
CA ASP A 233 19.80 -11.25 21.15
C ASP A 233 18.86 -11.52 19.96
N GLU A 234 17.87 -12.37 20.15
CA GLU A 234 16.90 -12.73 19.10
C GLU A 234 16.08 -11.54 18.57
N ARG A 235 15.93 -10.49 19.40
CA ARG A 235 15.20 -9.26 19.04
C ARG A 235 16.05 -8.27 18.25
N SER A 236 17.35 -8.49 18.14
CA SER A 236 18.27 -7.65 17.35
C SER A 236 17.82 -7.44 15.89
N ARG A 237 17.07 -8.40 15.32
CA ARG A 237 16.52 -8.33 13.97
C ARG A 237 15.56 -7.14 13.75
N CYS A 238 14.88 -6.68 14.82
CA CYS A 238 13.93 -5.56 14.71
C CYS A 238 14.62 -4.25 14.30
N VAL A 239 15.91 -4.12 14.63
CA VAL A 239 16.71 -2.95 14.27
C VAL A 239 17.02 -2.89 12.77
N GLY A 240 16.99 -4.05 12.10
CA GLY A 240 17.13 -4.16 10.66
C GLY A 240 15.94 -3.65 9.84
N TYR A 241 14.77 -3.46 10.45
CA TYR A 241 13.57 -2.98 9.77
C TYR A 241 13.55 -1.47 9.52
N PHE A 242 14.47 -0.72 10.14
CA PHE A 242 14.57 0.71 9.93
C PHE A 242 15.31 1.06 8.64
N ASN A 243 14.72 1.99 7.89
CA ASN A 243 15.42 2.71 6.82
C ASN A 243 16.01 4.01 7.36
N LYS A 244 16.99 4.56 6.66
CA LYS A 244 17.43 5.93 6.91
C LYS A 244 16.26 6.89 6.75
N ASN A 245 16.16 7.88 7.62
CA ASN A 245 15.09 8.87 7.74
C ASN A 245 13.76 8.35 8.34
N ASP A 246 13.61 7.06 8.63
CA ASP A 246 12.44 6.59 9.38
C ASP A 246 12.38 7.28 10.75
N TYR A 247 11.16 7.56 11.19
CA TYR A 247 10.91 8.03 12.55
C TYR A 247 10.97 6.85 13.52
N VAL A 248 11.61 7.03 14.65
CA VAL A 248 11.59 6.09 15.77
C VAL A 248 10.98 6.76 17.00
N PHE A 249 10.03 6.07 17.59
CA PHE A 249 9.31 6.52 18.80
C PHE A 249 9.63 5.58 19.94
N TYR A 250 10.25 6.11 21.00
CA TYR A 250 10.62 5.34 22.19
C TYR A 250 9.37 5.09 23.03
N TYR A 251 8.86 3.86 22.93
CA TYR A 251 7.73 3.42 23.73
C TYR A 251 8.20 2.85 25.07
N HIS A 252 7.87 3.52 26.16
CA HIS A 252 8.22 3.10 27.51
C HIS A 252 6.99 2.62 28.26
N LYS A 253 7.00 1.36 28.71
CA LYS A 253 5.86 0.73 29.39
C LYS A 253 5.43 1.55 30.60
N GLY A 254 4.14 1.84 30.71
CA GLY A 254 3.55 2.68 31.75
C GLY A 254 3.51 4.18 31.46
N TYR A 255 4.31 4.67 30.50
CA TYR A 255 4.35 6.08 30.10
C TYR A 255 3.82 6.31 28.66
N GLY A 256 3.84 5.28 27.83
CA GLY A 256 3.56 5.42 26.40
C GLY A 256 4.77 5.87 25.59
N VAL A 257 4.57 6.68 24.55
CA VAL A 257 5.66 7.21 23.74
C VAL A 257 6.30 8.41 24.43
N VAL A 258 7.60 8.33 24.77
CA VAL A 258 8.29 9.32 25.61
C VAL A 258 9.34 10.14 24.88
N ALA A 259 9.77 9.73 23.70
CA ALA A 259 10.68 10.51 22.86
C ALA A 259 10.54 10.09 21.40
N ALA A 260 10.98 10.95 20.48
CA ALA A 260 11.04 10.68 19.06
C ALA A 260 12.37 11.12 18.45
N GLY A 261 12.80 10.39 17.43
CA GLY A 261 13.98 10.72 16.65
C GLY A 261 13.89 10.24 15.22
N ARG A 262 14.93 10.51 14.43
CA ARG A 262 15.13 10.00 13.07
C ARG A 262 16.34 9.09 12.98
N ILE A 263 16.23 8.05 12.21
CA ILE A 263 17.36 7.17 11.87
C ILE A 263 18.32 7.91 10.95
N CYS A 264 19.60 7.98 11.36
CA CYS A 264 20.63 8.75 10.63
C CYS A 264 21.48 7.89 9.70
N ASP A 265 21.61 6.61 10.00
CA ASP A 265 22.51 5.67 9.31
C ASP A 265 21.79 4.80 8.28
N ASN A 266 22.57 4.19 7.38
CA ASN A 266 22.01 3.34 6.31
C ASN A 266 21.91 1.86 6.72
N LYS A 267 22.66 1.44 7.75
CA LYS A 267 22.76 0.02 8.17
C LYS A 267 22.80 -0.08 9.68
N PRO A 268 22.28 -1.17 10.27
CA PRO A 268 22.44 -1.44 11.68
C PRO A 268 23.91 -1.69 12.03
N HIS A 269 24.26 -1.27 13.25
CA HIS A 269 25.54 -1.58 13.87
C HIS A 269 25.35 -2.72 14.87
N THR A 270 26.39 -3.52 15.05
CA THR A 270 26.41 -4.63 16.03
C THR A 270 27.58 -4.51 16.97
N ASN A 271 27.33 -4.72 18.26
CA ASN A 271 28.39 -4.77 19.30
C ASN A 271 27.98 -5.73 20.42
N LYS A 272 28.75 -6.79 20.64
CA LYS A 272 28.57 -7.75 21.75
C LYS A 272 27.10 -8.19 21.99
N GLY A 273 26.40 -8.62 20.92
CA GLY A 273 25.00 -9.08 21.01
C GLY A 273 23.95 -7.97 20.94
N GLU A 274 24.35 -6.71 21.01
CA GLU A 274 23.52 -5.56 20.74
C GLU A 274 23.51 -5.25 19.23
N ALA A 275 22.30 -5.00 18.66
CA ALA A 275 22.16 -4.35 17.36
C ALA A 275 21.50 -2.99 17.58
N TYR A 276 22.01 -1.95 16.92
CA TYR A 276 21.49 -0.59 17.09
C TYR A 276 21.54 0.24 15.81
N ARG A 277 20.70 1.28 15.77
CA ARG A 277 20.72 2.35 14.75
C ARG A 277 20.99 3.68 15.44
N LYS A 278 21.74 4.54 14.77
CA LYS A 278 21.96 5.92 15.24
C LYS A 278 20.71 6.78 15.02
N VAL A 279 20.43 7.63 16.01
CA VAL A 279 19.21 8.45 16.05
C VAL A 279 19.56 9.91 16.27
N GLU A 280 19.00 10.78 15.46
CA GLU A 280 18.90 12.22 15.72
C GLU A 280 17.58 12.51 16.44
N PHE A 281 17.63 13.04 17.66
CA PHE A 281 16.43 13.32 18.43
C PHE A 281 15.66 14.53 17.88
N LEU A 282 14.35 14.38 17.74
CA LEU A 282 13.41 15.42 17.33
C LEU A 282 12.66 16.04 18.50
N THR A 283 12.72 15.39 19.67
CA THR A 283 12.12 15.82 20.93
C THR A 283 13.19 15.95 22.02
N PRO A 284 12.92 16.64 23.13
CA PRO A 284 13.80 16.62 24.29
C PRO A 284 14.09 15.18 24.74
N LYS A 285 15.30 14.94 25.20
CA LYS A 285 15.72 13.69 25.84
C LYS A 285 15.55 13.81 27.35
N PRO A 286 14.71 12.99 27.99
CA PRO A 286 14.68 12.91 29.43
C PRO A 286 16.03 12.44 30.01
N GLU A 287 16.48 13.02 31.09
CA GLU A 287 17.71 12.62 31.77
C GLU A 287 17.44 11.64 32.92
N CYS A 288 16.24 11.68 33.45
CA CYS A 288 15.82 10.78 34.52
C CYS A 288 14.31 10.48 34.46
N LYS A 289 13.87 9.52 35.25
CA LYS A 289 12.48 9.05 35.30
C LYS A 289 11.46 10.17 35.63
N LYS A 290 11.84 11.20 36.39
CA LYS A 290 10.94 12.33 36.71
C LYS A 290 10.67 13.24 35.51
N ASP A 291 11.56 13.23 34.54
CA ASP A 291 11.45 14.05 33.33
C ASP A 291 10.62 13.40 32.23
N LEU A 292 10.29 12.11 32.36
CA LEU A 292 9.50 11.39 31.38
C LEU A 292 8.12 12.03 31.21
N ARG A 293 7.82 12.47 29.99
CA ARG A 293 6.51 12.90 29.56
C ARG A 293 6.09 12.03 28.38
N GLY A 294 4.94 11.39 28.46
CA GLY A 294 4.54 10.41 27.46
C GLY A 294 3.18 10.69 26.85
N VAL A 295 3.03 10.24 25.60
CA VAL A 295 1.74 10.12 24.92
C VAL A 295 1.23 8.70 25.18
N ALA A 296 0.24 8.58 26.06
CA ALA A 296 -0.34 7.29 26.44
C ALA A 296 -1.05 6.59 25.27
N PRO A 297 -1.21 5.25 25.28
CA PRO A 297 -1.89 4.51 24.22
C PRO A 297 -3.30 5.03 23.88
N SER A 298 -4.08 5.42 24.89
CA SER A 298 -5.41 6.01 24.68
C SER A 298 -5.39 7.38 24.02
N GLU A 299 -4.35 8.17 24.31
CA GLU A 299 -4.13 9.46 23.65
C GLU A 299 -3.63 9.27 22.23
N LEU A 300 -2.75 8.27 22.01
CA LEU A 300 -2.26 7.88 20.69
C LEU A 300 -3.42 7.47 19.77
N PHE A 301 -4.38 6.68 20.29
CA PHE A 301 -5.59 6.32 19.55
C PHE A 301 -6.38 7.57 19.11
N ARG A 302 -6.60 8.52 20.01
CA ARG A 302 -7.33 9.76 19.68
C ARG A 302 -6.59 10.63 18.67
N LEU A 303 -5.26 10.71 18.78
CA LEU A 303 -4.41 11.48 17.89
C LEU A 303 -4.38 10.93 16.45
N LEU A 304 -4.32 9.62 16.32
CA LEU A 304 -4.08 8.94 15.04
C LEU A 304 -5.38 8.41 14.38
N GLY A 305 -6.46 8.28 15.15
CA GLY A 305 -7.73 7.71 14.67
C GLY A 305 -7.66 6.23 14.34
N LYS A 306 -6.62 5.52 14.85
CA LYS A 306 -6.44 4.08 14.64
C LYS A 306 -6.03 3.37 15.93
N GLY A 307 -6.40 2.07 16.01
CA GLY A 307 -6.13 1.28 17.21
C GLY A 307 -4.66 1.06 17.46
N PHE A 308 -4.30 1.03 18.74
CA PHE A 308 -2.99 0.61 19.19
C PHE A 308 -3.08 -0.78 19.83
N TYR A 309 -2.42 -1.75 19.23
CA TYR A 309 -2.35 -3.10 19.76
C TYR A 309 -0.88 -3.49 19.97
N TYR A 310 -0.43 -3.48 21.23
CA TYR A 310 0.97 -3.60 21.63
C TYR A 310 1.70 -4.75 20.91
N ALA A 311 1.16 -5.95 20.97
CA ALA A 311 1.82 -7.15 20.44
C ALA A 311 2.07 -7.13 18.93
N SER A 312 1.19 -6.46 18.16
CA SER A 312 1.29 -6.39 16.70
C SER A 312 1.87 -5.06 16.16
N THR A 313 1.93 -4.03 17.02
CA THR A 313 2.26 -2.67 16.61
C THR A 313 3.72 -2.31 16.93
N VAL A 314 4.20 -2.72 18.11
CA VAL A 314 5.55 -2.35 18.58
C VAL A 314 6.62 -3.07 17.79
N LYS A 315 7.69 -2.33 17.43
CA LYS A 315 8.85 -2.78 16.63
C LYS A 315 8.53 -3.11 15.17
N ARG A 316 7.41 -2.61 14.66
CA ARG A 316 7.02 -2.70 13.24
C ARG A 316 6.68 -1.32 12.70
N PRO A 317 6.80 -1.10 11.38
CA PRO A 317 6.24 0.09 10.77
C PRO A 317 4.75 0.19 11.07
N TYR A 318 4.34 1.31 11.65
CA TYR A 318 2.96 1.51 12.10
C TYR A 318 2.39 2.87 11.70
N LEU A 319 3.24 3.90 11.62
CA LEU A 319 2.85 5.27 11.30
C LEU A 319 3.38 5.64 9.92
N ASP A 320 2.56 6.37 9.15
CA ASP A 320 3.04 7.08 7.98
C ASP A 320 3.78 8.37 8.37
N LYS A 321 4.25 9.13 7.37
CA LYS A 321 5.02 10.35 7.60
C LYS A 321 4.19 11.41 8.35
N GLU A 322 2.95 11.65 7.94
CA GLU A 322 2.09 12.68 8.54
C GLU A 322 1.70 12.32 9.97
N GLU A 323 1.37 11.06 10.21
CA GLU A 323 1.08 10.55 11.56
C GLU A 323 2.29 10.67 12.47
N SER A 324 3.49 10.41 11.92
CA SER A 324 4.75 10.56 12.64
C SER A 324 5.02 12.01 13.00
N GLU A 325 4.82 12.94 12.07
CA GLU A 325 4.96 14.38 12.31
C GLU A 325 3.99 14.86 13.39
N ARG A 326 2.72 14.48 13.31
CA ARG A 326 1.72 14.81 14.36
C ARG A 326 2.11 14.27 15.74
N LEU A 327 2.66 13.06 15.80
CA LEU A 327 3.10 12.49 17.08
C LEU A 327 4.35 13.18 17.62
N VAL A 328 5.28 13.60 16.76
CA VAL A 328 6.44 14.42 17.16
C VAL A 328 5.98 15.73 17.75
N ASP A 329 5.07 16.43 17.09
CA ASP A 329 4.56 17.73 17.57
C ASP A 329 3.83 17.57 18.90
N ARG A 330 3.00 16.53 19.04
CA ARG A 330 2.33 16.23 20.30
C ARG A 330 3.32 15.96 21.45
N LEU A 331 4.40 15.25 21.19
CA LEU A 331 5.45 15.03 22.18
C LEU A 331 6.16 16.34 22.58
N LYS A 332 6.46 17.23 21.61
CA LYS A 332 7.03 18.54 21.93
C LYS A 332 6.13 19.36 22.85
N GLU A 333 4.82 19.39 22.58
CA GLU A 333 3.84 20.04 23.44
C GLU A 333 3.87 19.51 24.87
N LYS A 334 3.97 18.17 25.03
CA LYS A 334 4.07 17.53 26.37
C LYS A 334 5.29 17.98 27.18
N TYR A 335 6.40 18.28 26.49
CA TYR A 335 7.62 18.77 27.13
C TYR A 335 7.64 20.28 27.32
N GLN A 336 6.80 21.04 26.62
CA GLN A 336 6.64 22.48 26.80
C GLN A 336 5.62 22.84 27.89
N SER A 337 4.64 21.95 28.14
CA SER A 337 3.65 22.12 29.21
C SER A 337 4.32 21.86 30.56
N LYS A 338 4.52 22.92 31.37
CA LYS A 338 5.06 22.81 32.72
C LYS A 338 4.11 22.09 33.68
#